data_136e71ea9cb72ee045124255de4f51c7
#
_entry.id   136e71ea9cb72ee045124255de4f51c7
#
_cell.length_a   1.000
_cell.length_b   1.000
_cell.length_c   1.000
_cell.angle_alpha   90.00
_cell.angle_beta   90.00
_cell.angle_gamma   90.00
#
_symmetry.space_group_name_H-M   'P 1'
#
loop_
_entity.id
_entity.type
_entity.pdbx_description
1 polymer ?
#
loop_
_entity_poly.entity_id
_entity_poly.type
_entity_poly.pdbx_seq_one_letter_code
_entity_poly.pdbx_strand_id
1 'polypeptide(L)'
;PICVDGWLDLPGGIRVGIERAHLEEDTGKSTHVGGSGGRIHGSDFSLIDFNRAGVPLVEIVSHPDIRTPDQAKAYVSELRAILVAVGASDAKMEEGSMRVDANVSVRLPGAMWLIRSVV
;
A
#
# COMPACT_ATOMS: atom_id res chain seq x y z
N PRO A 1 -12.14 -7.96 -8.77
CA PRO A 1 -11.76 -8.35 -7.40
C PRO A 1 -11.92 -9.85 -7.22
N ILE A 2 -11.05 -10.43 -6.38
CA ILE A 2 -11.15 -11.83 -5.94
C ILE A 2 -11.83 -11.94 -4.56
N CYS A 3 -11.77 -10.87 -3.77
CA CYS A 3 -12.44 -10.73 -2.47
C CYS A 3 -12.99 -9.31 -2.34
N VAL A 4 -14.09 -9.17 -1.60
CA VAL A 4 -14.74 -7.89 -1.28
C VAL A 4 -15.26 -7.93 0.16
N ASP A 5 -15.46 -6.74 0.74
CA ASP A 5 -16.15 -6.54 2.02
C ASP A 5 -15.55 -7.34 3.19
N GLY A 6 -14.22 -7.43 3.24
CA GLY A 6 -13.49 -8.06 4.32
C GLY A 6 -13.18 -7.10 5.48
N TRP A 7 -12.54 -7.62 6.50
CA TRP A 7 -11.97 -6.81 7.58
C TRP A 7 -10.80 -7.50 8.24
N LEU A 8 -10.02 -6.71 8.97
CA LEU A 8 -8.93 -7.17 9.81
C LEU A 8 -9.06 -6.57 11.21
N ASP A 9 -9.10 -7.41 12.22
CA ASP A 9 -9.10 -6.98 13.61
C ASP A 9 -7.65 -6.83 14.09
N LEU A 10 -7.31 -5.62 14.55
CA LEU A 10 -5.98 -5.29 15.02
C LEU A 10 -5.87 -5.42 16.54
N PRO A 11 -4.66 -5.60 17.07
CA PRO A 11 -4.42 -5.47 18.52
C PRO A 11 -4.96 -4.14 19.05
N GLY A 12 -5.64 -4.18 20.20
CA GLY A 12 -6.31 -3.00 20.76
C GLY A 12 -7.77 -2.83 20.35
N GLY A 13 -8.35 -3.82 19.65
CA GLY A 13 -9.79 -3.85 19.34
C GLY A 13 -10.22 -2.94 18.19
N ILE A 14 -9.27 -2.54 17.34
CA ILE A 14 -9.54 -1.71 16.17
C ILE A 14 -9.82 -2.63 14.99
N ARG A 15 -10.93 -2.38 14.31
CA ARG A 15 -11.27 -3.05 13.05
C ARG A 15 -10.99 -2.15 11.87
N VAL A 16 -10.28 -2.68 10.88
CA VAL A 16 -10.03 -2.01 9.59
C VAL A 16 -10.75 -2.80 8.51
N GLY A 17 -11.65 -2.15 7.81
CA GLY A 17 -12.35 -2.74 6.68
C GLY A 17 -11.42 -2.90 5.47
N ILE A 18 -11.61 -3.97 4.72
CA ILE A 18 -10.96 -4.21 3.43
C ILE A 18 -12.04 -4.10 2.36
N GLU A 19 -11.94 -3.06 1.54
CA GLU A 19 -12.90 -2.84 0.47
C GLU A 19 -12.83 -3.96 -0.57
N ARG A 20 -11.62 -4.28 -1.00
CA ARG A 20 -11.39 -5.32 -2.00
C ARG A 20 -9.96 -5.82 -2.02
N ALA A 21 -9.78 -7.01 -2.56
CA ALA A 21 -8.52 -7.49 -3.08
C ALA A 21 -8.72 -7.90 -4.55
N HIS A 22 -7.82 -7.51 -5.43
CA HIS A 22 -7.88 -7.87 -6.84
C HIS A 22 -6.50 -8.22 -7.39
N LEU A 23 -6.49 -8.97 -8.50
CA LEU A 23 -5.28 -9.35 -9.21
C LEU A 23 -4.88 -8.26 -10.18
N GLU A 24 -3.58 -7.99 -10.24
CA GLU A 24 -2.91 -7.10 -11.16
C GLU A 24 -1.66 -7.77 -11.74
N GLU A 25 -1.01 -7.11 -12.69
CA GLU A 25 0.29 -7.49 -13.21
C GLU A 25 1.33 -6.43 -12.81
N ASP A 26 2.53 -6.87 -12.39
CA ASP A 26 3.64 -5.95 -12.17
C ASP A 26 4.09 -5.40 -13.53
N THR A 27 4.15 -4.09 -13.66
CA THR A 27 4.60 -3.40 -14.88
C THR A 27 6.12 -3.23 -14.94
N GLY A 28 6.83 -3.61 -13.89
CA GLY A 28 8.26 -3.42 -13.75
C GLY A 28 8.62 -2.28 -12.79
N LYS A 29 9.88 -1.93 -12.74
CA LYS A 29 10.42 -0.92 -11.82
C LYS A 29 10.96 0.26 -12.62
N SER A 30 10.53 1.48 -12.25
CA SER A 30 11.13 2.72 -12.76
C SER A 30 12.05 3.32 -11.69
N THR A 31 13.27 3.67 -12.08
CA THR A 31 14.24 4.36 -11.24
C THR A 31 14.63 5.68 -11.90
N HIS A 32 14.36 6.79 -11.24
CA HIS A 32 14.73 8.11 -11.73
C HIS A 32 16.20 8.41 -11.38
N VAL A 33 16.99 8.82 -12.37
CA VAL A 33 18.42 9.13 -12.23
C VAL A 33 18.62 10.62 -12.47
N GLY A 34 19.41 11.26 -11.60
CA GLY A 34 19.59 12.71 -11.59
C GLY A 34 18.56 13.41 -10.70
N GLY A 35 18.75 14.72 -10.53
CA GLY A 35 17.91 15.52 -9.62
C GLY A 35 18.30 15.38 -8.14
N SER A 36 18.01 16.38 -7.33
CA SER A 36 18.22 16.34 -5.88
C SER A 36 16.98 15.80 -5.19
N GLY A 37 17.14 14.69 -4.45
CA GLY A 37 16.12 14.20 -3.52
C GLY A 37 15.14 13.17 -4.05
N GLY A 38 15.44 12.44 -5.13
CA GLY A 38 14.61 11.31 -5.61
C GLY A 38 13.23 11.70 -6.15
N ARG A 39 13.03 12.97 -6.46
CA ARG A 39 11.77 13.47 -7.02
C ARG A 39 11.75 13.34 -8.53
N ILE A 40 10.56 13.06 -9.10
CA ILE A 40 10.32 12.96 -10.54
C ILE A 40 10.70 14.26 -11.28
N HIS A 41 10.55 15.41 -10.63
CA HIS A 41 10.94 16.70 -11.17
C HIS A 41 12.46 16.91 -11.04
N GLY A 42 13.12 17.07 -12.18
CA GLY A 42 14.56 17.32 -12.28
C GLY A 42 15.42 16.07 -12.49
N SER A 43 14.81 14.90 -12.73
CA SER A 43 15.57 13.73 -13.19
C SER A 43 15.95 13.87 -14.67
N ASP A 44 17.18 13.53 -15.00
CA ASP A 44 17.68 13.61 -16.38
C ASP A 44 17.08 12.50 -17.27
N PHE A 45 16.89 11.33 -16.67
CA PHE A 45 16.28 10.17 -17.35
C PHE A 45 15.75 9.15 -16.33
N SER A 46 14.99 8.17 -16.82
CA SER A 46 14.51 7.04 -16.03
C SER A 46 15.03 5.73 -16.59
N LEU A 47 15.51 4.87 -15.71
CA LEU A 47 15.82 3.49 -16.02
C LEU A 47 14.60 2.63 -15.75
N ILE A 48 14.21 1.83 -16.74
CA ILE A 48 13.09 0.90 -16.62
C ILE A 48 13.63 -0.52 -16.55
N ASP A 49 13.28 -1.22 -15.48
CA ASP A 49 13.63 -2.63 -15.27
C ASP A 49 12.36 -3.47 -15.42
N PHE A 50 12.33 -4.33 -16.42
CA PHE A 50 11.21 -5.21 -16.73
C PHE A 50 11.37 -6.62 -16.17
N ASN A 51 12.36 -6.90 -15.32
CA ASN A 51 12.59 -8.25 -14.79
C ASN A 51 11.39 -8.83 -14.02
N ARG A 52 10.51 -7.95 -13.50
CA ARG A 52 9.29 -8.34 -12.80
C ARG A 52 8.02 -8.08 -13.62
N ALA A 53 8.13 -7.61 -14.87
CA ALA A 53 6.97 -7.34 -15.69
C ALA A 53 6.14 -8.61 -15.91
N GLY A 54 4.84 -8.53 -15.71
CA GLY A 54 3.91 -9.66 -15.82
C GLY A 54 3.87 -10.59 -14.60
N VAL A 55 4.64 -10.32 -13.55
CA VAL A 55 4.50 -11.07 -12.28
C VAL A 55 3.15 -10.75 -11.65
N PRO A 56 2.37 -11.76 -11.24
CA PRO A 56 1.08 -11.54 -10.60
C PRO A 56 1.23 -10.74 -9.30
N LEU A 57 0.38 -9.72 -9.14
CA LEU A 57 0.23 -8.93 -7.93
C LEU A 57 -1.17 -9.08 -7.37
N VAL A 58 -1.28 -8.98 -6.05
CA VAL A 58 -2.55 -8.77 -5.37
C VAL A 58 -2.53 -7.37 -4.76
N GLU A 59 -3.45 -6.52 -5.16
CA GLU A 59 -3.69 -5.23 -4.52
C GLU A 59 -4.80 -5.37 -3.49
N ILE A 60 -4.52 -4.96 -2.26
CA ILE A 60 -5.46 -4.98 -1.14
C ILE A 60 -5.76 -3.53 -0.75
N VAL A 61 -7.01 -3.13 -0.92
CA VAL A 61 -7.48 -1.76 -0.64
C VAL A 61 -8.30 -1.76 0.64
N SER A 62 -7.86 -0.96 1.61
CA SER A 62 -8.60 -0.79 2.88
C SER A 62 -9.62 0.34 2.80
N HIS A 63 -10.65 0.27 3.65
CA HIS A 63 -11.46 1.42 3.99
C HIS A 63 -10.65 2.47 4.80
N PRO A 64 -11.08 3.73 4.81
CA PRO A 64 -10.37 4.81 5.50
C PRO A 64 -10.62 4.78 7.03
N ASP A 65 -10.34 3.65 7.67
CA ASP A 65 -10.59 3.42 9.10
C ASP A 65 -9.37 3.73 9.97
N ILE A 66 -8.18 3.72 9.38
CA ILE A 66 -6.91 4.00 10.06
C ILE A 66 -6.83 5.48 10.40
N ARG A 67 -6.48 5.80 11.65
CA ARG A 67 -6.44 7.18 12.18
C ARG A 67 -5.08 7.61 12.69
N THR A 68 -4.17 6.67 12.96
CA THR A 68 -2.84 6.98 13.50
C THR A 68 -1.75 6.18 12.78
N PRO A 69 -0.49 6.65 12.81
CA PRO A 69 0.63 5.89 12.26
C PRO A 69 0.81 4.51 12.91
N ASP A 70 0.56 4.39 14.22
CA ASP A 70 0.67 3.12 14.93
C ASP A 70 -0.37 2.11 14.45
N GLN A 71 -1.60 2.55 14.17
CA GLN A 71 -2.62 1.71 13.56
C GLN A 71 -2.22 1.26 12.15
N ALA A 72 -1.64 2.14 11.35
CA ALA A 72 -1.15 1.79 10.01
C ALA A 72 -0.04 0.73 10.10
N LYS A 73 0.91 0.91 11.02
CA LYS A 73 1.96 -0.07 11.27
C LYS A 73 1.41 -1.42 11.72
N ALA A 74 0.46 -1.42 12.64
CA ALA A 74 -0.20 -2.65 13.13
C ALA A 74 -0.94 -3.36 11.99
N TYR A 75 -1.70 -2.62 11.17
CA TYR A 75 -2.41 -3.14 10.00
C TYR A 75 -1.46 -3.84 9.01
N VAL A 76 -0.39 -3.17 8.61
CA VAL A 76 0.59 -3.73 7.68
C VAL A 76 1.28 -4.95 8.26
N SER A 77 1.62 -4.93 9.56
CA SER A 77 2.27 -6.06 10.24
C SER A 77 1.37 -7.29 10.30
N GLU A 78 0.09 -7.11 10.61
CA GLU A 78 -0.88 -8.20 10.67
C GLU A 78 -1.17 -8.76 9.28
N LEU A 79 -1.38 -7.89 8.31
CA LEU A 79 -1.59 -8.30 6.91
C LEU A 79 -0.39 -9.09 6.38
N ARG A 80 0.83 -8.63 6.68
CA ARG A 80 2.06 -9.34 6.33
C ARG A 80 2.10 -10.74 6.94
N ALA A 81 1.76 -10.86 8.22
CA ALA A 81 1.74 -12.15 8.90
C ALA A 81 0.75 -13.13 8.25
N ILE A 82 -0.44 -12.66 7.88
CA ILE A 82 -1.45 -13.45 7.17
C ILE A 82 -0.93 -13.91 5.80
N LEU A 83 -0.40 -12.99 4.99
CA LEU A 83 0.09 -13.29 3.65
C LEU A 83 1.21 -14.34 3.65
N VAL A 84 2.11 -14.27 4.63
CA VAL A 84 3.16 -15.26 4.83
C VAL A 84 2.57 -16.60 5.30
N ALA A 85 1.65 -16.57 6.26
CA ALA A 85 1.05 -17.78 6.82
C ALA A 85 0.25 -18.58 5.79
N VAL A 86 -0.44 -17.91 4.86
CA VAL A 86 -1.19 -18.57 3.78
C VAL A 86 -0.33 -18.91 2.56
N GLY A 87 0.97 -18.54 2.58
CA GLY A 87 1.88 -18.80 1.48
C GLY A 87 1.62 -17.98 0.22
N ALA A 88 0.90 -16.86 0.33
CA ALA A 88 0.59 -16.00 -0.80
C ALA A 88 1.79 -15.11 -1.21
N SER A 89 2.65 -14.75 -0.25
CA SER A 89 3.86 -13.95 -0.48
C SER A 89 4.86 -14.18 0.66
N ASP A 90 6.14 -13.97 0.40
CA ASP A 90 7.16 -13.86 1.45
C ASP A 90 7.13 -12.49 2.15
N ALA A 91 6.40 -11.55 1.58
CA ALA A 91 6.09 -10.22 2.10
C ALA A 91 7.33 -9.44 2.60
N LYS A 92 8.41 -9.51 1.83
CA LYS A 92 9.66 -8.78 2.11
C LYS A 92 9.61 -7.39 1.47
N MET A 93 9.51 -6.37 2.29
CA MET A 93 9.43 -4.98 1.82
C MET A 93 10.76 -4.54 1.19
N GLU A 94 11.89 -4.94 1.75
CA GLU A 94 13.24 -4.64 1.28
C GLU A 94 13.54 -5.24 -0.11
N GLU A 95 12.91 -6.36 -0.45
CA GLU A 95 13.01 -7.01 -1.76
C GLU A 95 11.90 -6.58 -2.73
N GLY A 96 10.94 -5.79 -2.24
CA GLY A 96 9.82 -5.30 -3.03
C GLY A 96 8.73 -6.33 -3.30
N SER A 97 8.72 -7.47 -2.58
CA SER A 97 7.63 -8.45 -2.64
C SER A 97 6.36 -7.97 -1.93
N MET A 98 6.49 -6.97 -1.06
CA MET A 98 5.37 -6.24 -0.47
C MET A 98 5.62 -4.75 -0.60
N ARG A 99 4.63 -4.02 -1.08
CA ARG A 99 4.65 -2.56 -1.21
C ARG A 99 3.44 -1.99 -0.48
N VAL A 100 3.60 -0.82 0.12
CA VAL A 100 2.53 -0.15 0.85
C VAL A 100 2.49 1.30 0.42
N ASP A 101 1.37 1.70 -0.13
CA ASP A 101 1.07 3.08 -0.48
C ASP A 101 0.06 3.65 0.51
N ALA A 102 0.34 4.83 1.06
CA ALA A 102 -0.53 5.49 2.01
C ALA A 102 -1.18 6.72 1.39
N ASN A 103 -2.50 6.70 1.28
CA ASN A 103 -3.29 7.88 0.93
C ASN A 103 -3.72 8.58 2.21
N VAL A 104 -3.20 9.79 2.45
CA VAL A 104 -3.46 10.55 3.66
C VAL A 104 -4.39 11.72 3.37
N SER A 105 -5.42 11.88 4.17
CA SER A 105 -6.32 13.03 4.13
C SER A 105 -6.55 13.56 5.54
N VAL A 106 -6.80 14.83 5.66
CA VAL A 106 -7.10 15.50 6.93
C VAL A 106 -8.49 16.12 6.89
N ARG A 107 -9.13 16.20 8.05
CA ARG A 107 -10.41 16.91 8.23
C ARG A 107 -10.44 17.58 9.60
N LEU A 108 -11.21 18.64 9.71
CA LEU A 108 -11.51 19.24 11.00
C LEU A 108 -12.36 18.28 11.84
N PRO A 109 -12.19 18.26 13.16
CA PRO A 109 -13.07 17.50 14.05
C PRO A 109 -14.54 17.88 13.80
N GLY A 110 -15.40 16.86 13.59
CA GLY A 110 -16.82 17.05 13.30
C GLY A 110 -17.17 17.43 11.86
N ALA A 111 -16.21 17.67 10.98
CA ALA A 111 -16.48 17.93 9.56
C ALA A 111 -16.89 16.66 8.83
N MET A 112 -17.92 16.75 8.00
CA MET A 112 -18.42 15.64 7.17
C MET A 112 -17.65 15.49 5.86
N TRP A 113 -16.84 16.49 5.47
CA TRP A 113 -16.09 16.51 4.21
C TRP A 113 -14.58 16.38 4.46
N LEU A 114 -13.93 15.59 3.65
CA LEU A 114 -12.47 15.41 3.66
C LEU A 114 -11.80 16.57 2.90
N ILE A 115 -10.82 17.22 3.53
CA ILE A 115 -9.87 18.06 2.82
C ILE A 115 -8.82 17.10 2.23
N ARG A 116 -8.87 16.90 0.94
CA ARG A 116 -7.90 16.04 0.24
C ARG A 116 -6.55 16.76 0.20
N SER A 117 -5.58 16.26 0.90
CA SER A 117 -4.17 16.51 0.55
C SER A 117 -3.63 15.20 -0.01
N VAL A 118 -3.24 15.21 -1.27
CA VAL A 118 -2.49 14.12 -1.90
C VAL A 118 -1.03 14.49 -1.71
N VAL A 119 -0.29 13.67 -1.01
CA VAL A 119 1.17 13.74 -0.95
C VAL A 119 1.72 12.68 -1.89
#